data_acc1a28788fd05a64402b5be9470c76e
#
_entry.id   acc1a28788fd05a64402b5be9470c76e
#
_cell.length_a   1.000
_cell.length_b   1.000
_cell.length_c   1.000
_cell.angle_alpha   90.00
_cell.angle_beta   90.00
_cell.angle_gamma   90.00
#
_symmetry.space_group_name_H-M   'P 1'
#
loop_
_entity.id
_entity.type
_entity.pdbx_description
1 polymer ?
#
loop_
_entity_poly.entity_id
_entity_poly.type
_entity_poly.pdbx_seq_one_letter_code
_entity_poly.pdbx_strand_id
1 'polypeptide(L)'
;MIRTLTVVVICSLIFFIACNGSGGDKPGDRDDSVAAQATKMIKYTIAAQYPHDTSAFTEGLQVYKGKMYEGTGMEKESTLRISDIKTGRVEKKHFYTDPKIFGEGIQVFKGKIYQLTYQNHIVFVYDEKNIDQPIKTMNWPYEGWGMTNNGTDLIISDGSANLYFVNPENFKVKTTLVVTDNSGPVKQINELEYIEGYLLANVWETNTILKIDPVSGHVLGKIDLTGLKENYFPNQIIPGRTEVLNGIAYDSSTKRIYVTGKRWPKLFEIRLD
;
A
#
# COMPACT_ATOMS: atom_id res chain seq x y z
N MET A 1 40.81 37.92 -46.08
CA MET A 1 41.89 36.95 -45.85
C MET A 1 41.26 35.65 -45.39
N ILE A 2 41.09 34.74 -46.32
CA ILE A 2 40.45 33.44 -46.11
C ILE A 2 41.57 32.42 -45.87
N ARG A 3 41.59 31.73 -44.71
CA ARG A 3 42.50 30.62 -44.46
C ARG A 3 41.74 29.31 -44.62
N THR A 4 42.11 28.62 -45.68
CA THR A 4 41.66 27.27 -46.02
C THR A 4 42.36 26.25 -45.11
N LEU A 5 41.60 25.38 -44.44
CA LEU A 5 42.14 24.30 -43.61
C LEU A 5 42.01 22.97 -44.40
N THR A 6 43.15 22.41 -44.76
CA THR A 6 43.27 21.14 -45.48
C THR A 6 43.16 19.97 -44.51
N VAL A 7 42.20 19.11 -44.74
CA VAL A 7 42.06 17.83 -43.97
C VAL A 7 42.76 16.75 -44.74
N VAL A 8 43.74 16.13 -44.09
CA VAL A 8 44.46 14.92 -44.60
C VAL A 8 43.74 13.71 -44.10
N VAL A 9 43.24 12.90 -45.01
CA VAL A 9 42.64 11.55 -44.70
C VAL A 9 43.75 10.51 -44.87
N ILE A 10 44.09 9.83 -43.75
CA ILE A 10 45.00 8.70 -43.78
C ILE A 10 44.16 7.41 -43.85
N CYS A 11 44.23 6.73 -45.00
CA CYS A 11 43.69 5.37 -45.17
C CYS A 11 44.68 4.35 -44.63
N SER A 12 44.34 3.68 -43.53
CA SER A 12 45.11 2.53 -43.04
C SER A 12 44.49 1.23 -43.60
N LEU A 13 45.23 0.59 -44.47
CA LEU A 13 44.95 -0.77 -44.94
C LEU A 13 45.26 -1.78 -43.82
N ILE A 14 44.27 -2.56 -43.42
CA ILE A 14 44.47 -3.70 -42.51
C ILE A 14 44.43 -4.98 -43.34
N PHE A 15 45.55 -5.70 -43.33
CA PHE A 15 45.65 -7.04 -43.92
C PHE A 15 44.92 -8.07 -43.07
N PHE A 16 43.99 -8.80 -43.63
CA PHE A 16 43.43 -10.00 -43.03
C PHE A 16 44.29 -11.21 -43.30
N ILE A 17 44.85 -11.80 -42.26
CA ILE A 17 45.46 -13.11 -42.27
C ILE A 17 44.35 -14.13 -41.95
N ALA A 18 44.01 -14.94 -42.91
CA ALA A 18 43.10 -16.08 -42.73
C ALA A 18 43.88 -17.26 -42.19
N CYS A 19 43.68 -17.64 -40.92
CA CYS A 19 44.06 -18.95 -40.41
C CYS A 19 42.87 -19.89 -40.46
N ASN A 20 43.02 -20.91 -41.30
CA ASN A 20 42.09 -22.03 -41.42
C ASN A 20 42.38 -23.04 -40.30
N GLY A 21 41.51 -23.22 -39.33
CA GLY A 21 41.61 -24.23 -38.27
C GLY A 21 40.24 -24.85 -38.05
N SER A 22 40.05 -26.05 -38.57
CA SER A 22 38.90 -26.92 -38.39
C SER A 22 38.87 -27.45 -36.95
N GLY A 23 37.86 -27.03 -36.18
CA GLY A 23 37.52 -27.58 -34.87
C GLY A 23 36.08 -27.20 -34.55
N GLY A 24 35.15 -28.11 -34.78
CA GLY A 24 33.76 -27.83 -34.54
C GLY A 24 33.43 -27.92 -33.05
N ASP A 25 33.23 -26.78 -32.43
CA ASP A 25 32.40 -26.69 -31.24
C ASP A 25 31.18 -25.85 -31.58
N LYS A 26 30.04 -26.48 -31.55
CA LYS A 26 28.75 -25.77 -31.61
C LYS A 26 28.65 -24.84 -30.43
N PRO A 27 28.31 -23.55 -30.61
CA PRO A 27 27.92 -22.72 -29.47
C PRO A 27 26.68 -23.39 -28.84
N GLY A 28 26.82 -23.89 -27.62
CA GLY A 28 25.68 -24.32 -26.86
C GLY A 28 24.75 -23.13 -26.74
N ASP A 29 23.53 -23.27 -27.21
CA ASP A 29 22.39 -22.44 -26.87
C ASP A 29 22.30 -22.41 -25.34
N ARG A 30 22.86 -21.37 -24.70
CA ARG A 30 22.48 -21.03 -23.34
C ARG A 30 21.10 -20.46 -23.46
N ASP A 31 20.12 -21.29 -23.19
CA ASP A 31 18.77 -20.86 -22.91
C ASP A 31 18.80 -20.12 -21.56
N ASP A 32 19.28 -18.87 -21.60
CA ASP A 32 19.25 -17.94 -20.46
C ASP A 32 17.85 -17.33 -20.28
N SER A 33 16.81 -17.98 -20.75
CA SER A 33 15.45 -17.68 -20.33
C SER A 33 15.26 -18.14 -18.87
N VAL A 34 15.82 -17.38 -17.92
CA VAL A 34 15.34 -17.42 -16.53
C VAL A 34 13.90 -16.91 -16.60
N ALA A 35 12.97 -17.84 -16.82
CA ALA A 35 11.55 -17.54 -16.74
C ALA A 35 11.33 -16.84 -15.38
N ALA A 36 10.94 -15.57 -15.40
CA ALA A 36 10.68 -14.81 -14.20
C ALA A 36 9.72 -15.63 -13.34
N GLN A 37 10.20 -16.11 -12.18
CA GLN A 37 9.42 -16.99 -11.33
C GLN A 37 8.16 -16.25 -10.91
N ALA A 38 6.98 -16.80 -11.24
CA ALA A 38 5.71 -16.16 -10.94
C ALA A 38 5.62 -15.85 -9.42
N THR A 39 5.12 -14.66 -9.08
CA THR A 39 4.95 -14.26 -7.67
C THR A 39 4.08 -15.28 -6.95
N LYS A 40 4.52 -15.75 -5.79
CA LYS A 40 3.84 -16.79 -5.00
C LYS A 40 2.41 -16.35 -4.65
N MET A 41 1.42 -17.21 -4.92
CA MET A 41 0.06 -17.04 -4.40
C MET A 41 -0.02 -17.56 -2.97
N ILE A 42 -0.46 -16.70 -2.04
CA ILE A 42 -0.67 -17.03 -0.63
C ILE A 42 -2.14 -17.38 -0.47
N LYS A 43 -2.43 -18.57 0.03
CA LYS A 43 -3.78 -19.01 0.35
C LYS A 43 -4.26 -18.35 1.63
N TYR A 44 -5.58 -18.21 1.75
CA TYR A 44 -6.21 -17.72 2.96
C TYR A 44 -7.50 -18.49 3.27
N THR A 45 -7.91 -18.41 4.51
CA THR A 45 -9.23 -18.90 4.97
C THR A 45 -9.94 -17.79 5.72
N ILE A 46 -11.28 -17.74 5.62
CA ILE A 46 -12.10 -16.81 6.42
C ILE A 46 -12.40 -17.49 7.75
N ALA A 47 -11.89 -16.91 8.82
CA ALA A 47 -12.08 -17.42 10.17
C ALA A 47 -13.37 -16.90 10.81
N ALA A 48 -13.76 -15.64 10.53
CA ALA A 48 -14.97 -15.02 11.03
C ALA A 48 -15.42 -13.84 10.14
N GLN A 49 -16.64 -13.38 10.35
CA GLN A 49 -17.21 -12.19 9.73
C GLN A 49 -17.88 -11.35 10.80
N TYR A 50 -17.74 -10.04 10.70
CA TYR A 50 -18.35 -9.08 11.61
C TYR A 50 -19.11 -8.01 10.82
N PRO A 51 -20.11 -7.35 11.42
CA PRO A 51 -20.75 -6.19 10.80
C PRO A 51 -19.75 -5.05 10.58
N HIS A 52 -19.93 -4.30 9.50
CA HIS A 52 -19.16 -3.09 9.22
C HIS A 52 -20.10 -1.98 8.73
N ASP A 53 -19.81 -0.72 9.05
CA ASP A 53 -20.64 0.43 8.72
C ASP A 53 -20.52 0.79 7.25
N THR A 54 -21.60 0.60 6.47
CA THR A 54 -21.66 0.91 5.03
C THR A 54 -21.55 2.40 4.71
N SER A 55 -21.56 3.29 5.70
CA SER A 55 -21.19 4.69 5.51
C SER A 55 -19.68 4.93 5.48
N ALA A 56 -18.88 3.92 5.83
CA ALA A 56 -17.43 4.01 5.85
C ALA A 56 -16.84 3.83 4.45
N PHE A 57 -16.38 4.91 3.84
CA PHE A 57 -15.49 4.84 2.69
C PHE A 57 -14.07 4.63 3.20
N THR A 58 -13.75 3.37 3.53
CA THR A 58 -12.52 2.98 4.25
C THR A 58 -11.26 3.34 3.49
N GLU A 59 -10.41 4.16 4.10
CA GLU A 59 -9.10 4.56 3.57
C GLU A 59 -7.94 4.16 4.49
N GLY A 60 -8.20 3.92 5.76
CA GLY A 60 -7.21 3.42 6.69
C GLY A 60 -7.86 2.63 7.81
N LEU A 61 -7.22 1.54 8.23
CA LEU A 61 -7.78 0.61 9.20
C LEU A 61 -6.69 0.15 10.17
N GLN A 62 -6.97 0.10 11.46
CA GLN A 62 -6.03 -0.43 12.46
C GLN A 62 -6.76 -1.01 13.67
N VAL A 63 -6.30 -2.14 14.18
CA VAL A 63 -6.67 -2.60 15.53
C VAL A 63 -5.73 -1.96 16.55
N TYR A 64 -6.30 -1.27 17.54
CA TYR A 64 -5.56 -0.73 18.66
C TYR A 64 -6.35 -0.87 19.97
N LYS A 65 -5.73 -1.47 21.01
CA LYS A 65 -6.35 -1.74 22.32
C LYS A 65 -7.73 -2.44 22.22
N GLY A 66 -7.85 -3.40 21.29
CA GLY A 66 -9.07 -4.20 21.09
C GLY A 66 -10.22 -3.47 20.41
N LYS A 67 -9.98 -2.29 19.84
CA LYS A 67 -10.94 -1.52 19.05
C LYS A 67 -10.43 -1.35 17.61
N MET A 68 -11.37 -1.15 16.69
CA MET A 68 -11.08 -0.78 15.32
C MET A 68 -11.02 0.73 15.20
N TYR A 69 -9.89 1.25 14.77
CA TYR A 69 -9.69 2.63 14.34
C TYR A 69 -9.78 2.70 12.84
N GLU A 70 -10.50 3.67 12.31
CA GLU A 70 -10.77 3.77 10.89
C GLU A 70 -10.76 5.21 10.41
N GLY A 71 -9.98 5.49 9.35
CA GLY A 71 -10.04 6.70 8.56
C GLY A 71 -10.93 6.48 7.35
N THR A 72 -11.84 7.41 7.08
CA THR A 72 -12.71 7.32 5.91
C THR A 72 -12.56 8.53 5.02
N GLY A 73 -12.67 8.30 3.70
CA GLY A 73 -12.62 9.31 2.66
C GLY A 73 -13.98 9.89 2.29
N MET A 74 -14.00 10.61 1.21
CA MET A 74 -15.05 11.40 0.57
C MET A 74 -15.23 12.79 1.17
N GLU A 75 -15.19 13.80 0.32
CA GLU A 75 -15.53 15.18 0.70
C GLU A 75 -16.88 15.24 1.40
N LYS A 76 -17.00 16.03 2.46
CA LYS A 76 -18.19 16.17 3.31
C LYS A 76 -18.54 14.94 4.17
N GLU A 77 -17.99 13.75 3.88
CA GLU A 77 -18.31 12.50 4.57
C GLU A 77 -17.11 11.93 5.34
N SER A 78 -15.89 12.44 5.11
CA SER A 78 -14.66 11.96 5.76
C SER A 78 -14.73 12.01 7.27
N THR A 79 -14.26 10.95 7.90
CA THR A 79 -14.25 10.83 9.36
C THR A 79 -13.01 10.12 9.88
N LEU A 80 -12.69 10.36 11.15
CA LEU A 80 -11.90 9.46 11.99
C LEU A 80 -12.88 8.81 12.98
N ARG A 81 -12.88 7.48 13.07
CA ARG A 81 -13.82 6.75 13.92
C ARG A 81 -13.18 5.63 14.72
N ILE A 82 -13.81 5.29 15.83
CA ILE A 82 -13.45 4.15 16.69
C ILE A 82 -14.69 3.28 16.84
N SER A 83 -14.57 2.00 16.54
CA SER A 83 -15.67 1.06 16.58
C SER A 83 -15.32 -0.23 17.33
N ASP A 84 -16.36 -0.91 17.80
CA ASP A 84 -16.27 -2.25 18.35
C ASP A 84 -16.16 -3.28 17.22
N ILE A 85 -15.13 -4.09 17.23
CA ILE A 85 -14.83 -5.05 16.14
C ILE A 85 -15.94 -6.06 15.94
N LYS A 86 -16.53 -6.58 17.03
CA LYS A 86 -17.50 -7.67 16.95
C LYS A 86 -18.87 -7.22 16.48
N THR A 87 -19.28 -6.04 16.90
CA THR A 87 -20.63 -5.51 16.61
C THR A 87 -20.66 -4.52 15.46
N GLY A 88 -19.48 -4.00 15.03
CA GLY A 88 -19.39 -2.90 14.05
C GLY A 88 -19.92 -1.56 14.56
N ARG A 89 -20.31 -1.47 15.84
CA ARG A 89 -20.90 -0.26 16.42
C ARG A 89 -19.84 0.83 16.53
N VAL A 90 -20.07 1.97 15.88
CA VAL A 90 -19.22 3.17 16.01
C VAL A 90 -19.45 3.78 17.40
N GLU A 91 -18.41 3.85 18.20
CA GLU A 91 -18.42 4.38 19.57
C GLU A 91 -18.00 5.84 19.62
N LYS A 92 -17.06 6.25 18.76
CA LYS A 92 -16.62 7.62 18.56
C LYS A 92 -16.50 7.93 17.09
N LYS A 93 -16.84 9.15 16.70
CA LYS A 93 -16.71 9.66 15.33
C LYS A 93 -16.41 11.15 15.33
N HIS A 94 -15.34 11.51 14.65
CA HIS A 94 -14.98 12.89 14.36
C HIS A 94 -15.24 13.20 12.91
N PHE A 95 -15.90 14.32 12.62
CA PHE A 95 -16.10 14.87 11.28
C PHE A 95 -15.20 16.08 11.08
N TYR A 96 -14.65 16.25 9.89
CA TYR A 96 -13.88 17.46 9.59
C TYR A 96 -14.80 18.67 9.45
N THR A 97 -14.34 19.80 9.97
CA THR A 97 -15.06 21.07 9.83
C THR A 97 -14.98 21.64 8.42
N ASP A 98 -13.87 21.41 7.71
CA ASP A 98 -13.72 21.76 6.29
C ASP A 98 -14.29 20.62 5.42
N PRO A 99 -15.37 20.88 4.67
CA PRO A 99 -16.02 19.87 3.82
C PRO A 99 -15.19 19.43 2.62
N LYS A 100 -14.07 20.09 2.32
CA LYS A 100 -13.13 19.74 1.23
C LYS A 100 -12.08 18.73 1.68
N ILE A 101 -12.04 18.38 2.95
CA ILE A 101 -11.11 17.36 3.42
C ILE A 101 -11.55 15.99 2.90
N PHE A 102 -10.61 15.33 2.22
CA PHE A 102 -10.72 13.91 1.92
C PHE A 102 -9.73 13.17 2.83
N GLY A 103 -10.26 12.51 3.86
CA GLY A 103 -9.47 11.74 4.82
C GLY A 103 -8.96 10.44 4.21
N GLU A 104 -7.77 10.04 4.62
CA GLU A 104 -7.05 8.88 4.10
C GLU A 104 -6.52 8.00 5.24
N GLY A 105 -5.43 7.27 4.97
CA GLY A 105 -4.80 6.33 5.89
C GLY A 105 -4.55 6.88 7.28
N ILE A 106 -4.72 6.03 8.28
CA ILE A 106 -4.52 6.37 9.68
C ILE A 106 -3.48 5.48 10.34
N GLN A 107 -2.87 5.99 11.42
CA GLN A 107 -2.03 5.18 12.29
C GLN A 107 -2.05 5.69 13.73
N VAL A 108 -2.39 4.81 14.68
CA VAL A 108 -2.17 5.06 16.11
C VAL A 108 -0.74 4.67 16.43
N PHE A 109 0.06 5.63 16.86
CA PHE A 109 1.47 5.41 17.15
C PHE A 109 1.96 6.31 18.27
N LYS A 110 2.56 5.73 19.32
CA LYS A 110 3.14 6.43 20.48
C LYS A 110 2.17 7.45 21.12
N GLY A 111 0.93 7.02 21.37
CA GLY A 111 -0.08 7.85 22.04
C GLY A 111 -0.75 8.92 21.17
N LYS A 112 -0.46 8.93 19.87
CA LYS A 112 -1.04 9.84 18.88
C LYS A 112 -1.73 9.07 17.79
N ILE A 113 -2.72 9.68 17.13
CA ILE A 113 -3.32 9.19 15.90
C ILE A 113 -2.92 10.14 14.79
N TYR A 114 -2.28 9.62 13.77
CA TYR A 114 -1.96 10.35 12.54
C TYR A 114 -3.00 9.99 11.49
N GLN A 115 -3.51 10.98 10.76
CA GLN A 115 -4.41 10.78 9.64
C GLN A 115 -3.97 11.60 8.45
N LEU A 116 -3.76 10.92 7.34
CA LEU A 116 -3.46 11.53 6.05
C LEU A 116 -4.70 12.18 5.44
N THR A 117 -4.48 13.04 4.48
CA THR A 117 -5.49 13.51 3.54
C THR A 117 -5.00 13.27 2.13
N TYR A 118 -5.94 13.10 1.17
CA TYR A 118 -5.63 12.82 -0.23
C TYR A 118 -4.75 13.92 -0.84
N GLN A 119 -5.36 14.95 -1.40
CA GLN A 119 -4.68 16.07 -2.08
C GLN A 119 -4.69 17.36 -1.27
N ASN A 120 -5.18 17.32 -0.03
CA ASN A 120 -5.13 18.49 0.87
C ASN A 120 -3.72 18.73 1.42
N HIS A 121 -2.81 17.76 1.31
CA HIS A 121 -1.42 17.82 1.80
C HIS A 121 -1.30 18.09 3.31
N ILE A 122 -2.33 17.73 4.08
CA ILE A 122 -2.41 17.90 5.53
C ILE A 122 -2.36 16.53 6.21
N VAL A 123 -1.63 16.46 7.30
CA VAL A 123 -1.70 15.34 8.25
C VAL A 123 -2.28 15.88 9.53
N PHE A 124 -3.41 15.33 9.93
CA PHE A 124 -3.99 15.63 11.24
C PHE A 124 -3.37 14.71 12.30
N VAL A 125 -3.02 15.28 13.44
CA VAL A 125 -2.50 14.53 14.59
C VAL A 125 -3.43 14.74 15.77
N TYR A 126 -3.95 13.64 16.32
CA TYR A 126 -4.84 13.64 17.48
C TYR A 126 -4.15 13.01 18.69
N ASP A 127 -4.62 13.30 19.89
CA ASP A 127 -4.34 12.50 21.06
C ASP A 127 -5.18 11.20 21.00
N GLU A 128 -4.58 10.03 21.29
CA GLU A 128 -5.30 8.74 21.23
C GLU A 128 -6.50 8.67 22.18
N LYS A 129 -6.52 9.51 23.23
CA LYS A 129 -7.60 9.56 24.21
C LYS A 129 -8.74 10.49 23.81
N ASN A 130 -8.46 11.44 22.90
CA ASN A 130 -9.43 12.40 22.42
C ASN A 130 -9.29 12.67 20.92
N ILE A 131 -10.30 12.26 20.16
CA ILE A 131 -10.36 12.44 18.70
C ILE A 131 -11.25 13.62 18.28
N ASP A 132 -11.80 14.40 19.24
CA ASP A 132 -12.77 15.45 18.92
C ASP A 132 -12.16 16.62 18.14
N GLN A 133 -10.85 16.83 18.30
CA GLN A 133 -10.10 17.83 17.54
C GLN A 133 -8.62 17.43 17.43
N PRO A 134 -7.96 17.75 16.32
CA PRO A 134 -6.53 17.53 16.19
C PRO A 134 -5.76 18.45 17.17
N ILE A 135 -4.73 17.91 17.78
CA ILE A 135 -3.79 18.66 18.63
C ILE A 135 -2.71 19.37 17.78
N LYS A 136 -2.55 18.95 16.52
CA LYS A 136 -1.52 19.47 15.61
C LYS A 136 -1.89 19.12 14.19
N THR A 137 -1.43 19.93 13.23
CA THR A 137 -1.36 19.59 11.81
C THR A 137 0.08 19.58 11.35
N MET A 138 0.37 18.79 10.32
CA MET A 138 1.67 18.71 9.67
C MET A 138 1.46 18.73 8.17
N ASN A 139 2.50 19.07 7.40
CA ASN A 139 2.46 19.05 5.95
C ASN A 139 2.99 17.73 5.39
N TRP A 140 2.30 17.20 4.39
CA TRP A 140 2.72 16.05 3.59
C TRP A 140 2.77 16.48 2.12
N PRO A 141 3.95 16.44 1.45
CA PRO A 141 4.10 17.03 0.11
C PRO A 141 3.58 16.17 -1.04
N TYR A 142 3.17 14.93 -0.75
CA TYR A 142 2.63 13.98 -1.73
C TYR A 142 1.13 13.76 -1.49
N GLU A 143 0.48 12.95 -2.32
CA GLU A 143 -0.84 12.43 -1.98
C GLU A 143 -0.71 11.52 -0.75
N GLY A 144 -1.67 11.57 0.15
CA GLY A 144 -1.75 10.63 1.27
C GLY A 144 -2.67 9.49 0.88
N TRP A 145 -2.20 8.24 0.96
CA TRP A 145 -3.01 7.05 0.74
C TRP A 145 -3.01 6.19 2.01
N GLY A 146 -2.29 5.09 2.05
CA GLY A 146 -2.20 4.23 3.23
C GLY A 146 -1.12 4.66 4.23
N MET A 147 -1.27 4.25 5.50
CA MET A 147 -0.28 4.49 6.54
C MET A 147 -0.21 3.31 7.51
N THR A 148 1.01 2.88 7.85
CA THR A 148 1.30 1.95 8.95
C THR A 148 2.57 2.37 9.69
N ASN A 149 3.09 1.55 10.61
CA ASN A 149 4.36 1.79 11.29
C ASN A 149 5.15 0.49 11.51
N ASN A 150 6.49 0.61 11.60
CA ASN A 150 7.39 -0.51 11.90
C ASN A 150 7.91 -0.49 13.35
N GLY A 151 7.27 0.25 14.25
CA GLY A 151 7.73 0.48 15.63
C GLY A 151 8.69 1.66 15.81
N THR A 152 9.25 2.20 14.72
CA THR A 152 10.18 3.33 14.72
C THR A 152 9.67 4.48 13.86
N ASP A 153 9.35 4.18 12.63
CA ASP A 153 8.92 5.12 11.59
C ASP A 153 7.47 4.85 11.18
N LEU A 154 6.79 5.89 10.71
CA LEU A 154 5.58 5.74 9.93
C LEU A 154 5.96 5.32 8.50
N ILE A 155 5.15 4.48 7.87
CA ILE A 155 5.32 4.05 6.47
C ILE A 155 4.09 4.48 5.72
N ILE A 156 4.27 5.25 4.62
CA ILE A 156 3.17 5.89 3.89
C ILE A 156 3.25 5.51 2.42
N SER A 157 2.11 5.22 1.81
CA SER A 157 1.91 5.09 0.36
C SER A 157 1.29 6.35 -0.24
N ASP A 158 1.45 6.54 -1.56
CA ASP A 158 0.91 7.68 -2.33
C ASP A 158 0.29 7.26 -3.66
N GLY A 159 -0.07 5.97 -3.80
CA GLY A 159 -0.59 5.40 -5.04
C GLY A 159 0.45 5.13 -6.12
N SER A 160 1.70 5.56 -5.96
CA SER A 160 2.81 5.14 -6.78
C SER A 160 3.35 3.76 -6.36
N ALA A 161 4.55 3.41 -6.82
CA ALA A 161 5.27 2.24 -6.31
C ALA A 161 6.12 2.57 -5.07
N ASN A 162 6.07 3.79 -4.56
CA ASN A 162 6.89 4.22 -3.44
C ASN A 162 6.22 3.97 -2.09
N LEU A 163 7.03 3.56 -1.12
CA LEU A 163 6.71 3.58 0.30
C LEU A 163 7.70 4.52 0.99
N TYR A 164 7.17 5.49 1.72
CA TYR A 164 7.96 6.51 2.40
C TYR A 164 8.09 6.18 3.88
N PHE A 165 9.30 5.99 4.36
CA PHE A 165 9.60 5.86 5.79
C PHE A 165 9.78 7.26 6.39
N VAL A 166 8.90 7.62 7.31
CA VAL A 166 8.73 8.99 7.78
C VAL A 166 8.98 9.07 9.29
N ASN A 167 9.75 10.08 9.71
CA ASN A 167 9.93 10.36 11.12
C ASN A 167 8.61 10.92 11.71
N PRO A 168 8.02 10.29 12.74
CA PRO A 168 6.72 10.69 13.29
C PRO A 168 6.73 12.07 13.99
N GLU A 169 7.89 12.55 14.47
CA GLU A 169 7.94 13.81 15.22
C GLU A 169 7.91 15.05 14.32
N ASN A 170 8.55 14.99 13.15
CA ASN A 170 8.67 16.12 12.22
C ASN A 170 8.08 15.86 10.84
N PHE A 171 7.58 14.66 10.59
CA PHE A 171 6.98 14.18 9.34
C PHE A 171 7.88 14.31 8.12
N LYS A 172 9.19 14.21 8.31
CA LYS A 172 10.19 14.21 7.23
C LYS A 172 10.46 12.79 6.73
N VAL A 173 10.52 12.63 5.43
CA VAL A 173 10.94 11.38 4.79
C VAL A 173 12.40 11.09 5.14
N LYS A 174 12.65 9.89 5.64
CA LYS A 174 13.99 9.36 5.96
C LYS A 174 14.52 8.52 4.81
N THR A 175 13.65 7.69 4.24
CA THR A 175 14.00 6.75 3.16
C THR A 175 12.75 6.51 2.31
N THR A 176 12.96 6.30 1.02
CA THR A 176 11.94 5.86 0.07
C THR A 176 12.31 4.45 -0.42
N LEU A 177 11.35 3.54 -0.38
CA LEU A 177 11.46 2.17 -0.85
C LEU A 177 10.54 1.98 -2.06
N VAL A 178 11.05 1.41 -3.14
CA VAL A 178 10.25 1.10 -4.33
C VAL A 178 9.72 -0.33 -4.22
N VAL A 179 8.42 -0.51 -4.29
CA VAL A 179 7.79 -1.84 -4.34
C VAL A 179 7.95 -2.41 -5.74
N THR A 180 8.51 -3.62 -5.82
CA THR A 180 8.76 -4.31 -7.09
C THR A 180 8.30 -5.77 -7.03
N ASP A 181 7.85 -6.29 -8.15
CA ASP A 181 7.75 -7.73 -8.38
C ASP A 181 8.66 -8.16 -9.54
N ASN A 182 8.52 -9.40 -10.01
CA ASN A 182 9.34 -9.92 -11.09
C ASN A 182 9.13 -9.22 -12.45
N SER A 183 8.10 -8.38 -12.55
CA SER A 183 7.78 -7.58 -13.75
C SER A 183 8.24 -6.12 -13.64
N GLY A 184 8.73 -5.70 -12.47
CA GLY A 184 9.19 -4.34 -12.20
C GLY A 184 8.39 -3.64 -11.10
N PRO A 185 8.36 -2.28 -11.09
CA PRO A 185 7.67 -1.49 -10.07
C PRO A 185 6.16 -1.74 -10.05
N VAL A 186 5.60 -2.02 -8.87
CA VAL A 186 4.17 -2.22 -8.65
C VAL A 186 3.55 -0.92 -8.16
N LYS A 187 2.64 -0.35 -8.95
CA LYS A 187 1.94 0.90 -8.64
C LYS A 187 0.60 0.64 -7.94
N GLN A 188 -0.08 1.73 -7.59
CA GLN A 188 -1.39 1.75 -6.94
C GLN A 188 -1.37 1.11 -5.55
N ILE A 189 -0.22 1.18 -4.87
CA ILE A 189 -0.10 0.75 -3.48
C ILE A 189 -0.95 1.69 -2.62
N ASN A 190 -1.91 1.11 -1.91
CA ASN A 190 -2.89 1.85 -1.12
C ASN A 190 -2.74 1.54 0.38
N GLU A 191 -3.80 1.07 1.01
CA GLU A 191 -3.82 0.83 2.44
C GLU A 191 -2.79 -0.21 2.88
N LEU A 192 -2.18 0.00 4.05
CA LEU A 192 -0.97 -0.68 4.51
C LEU A 192 -1.12 -1.22 5.91
N GLU A 193 -0.58 -2.43 6.17
CA GLU A 193 -0.39 -2.94 7.52
C GLU A 193 0.96 -3.63 7.69
N TYR A 194 1.71 -3.25 8.75
CA TYR A 194 2.99 -3.88 9.10
C TYR A 194 2.77 -5.03 10.08
N ILE A 195 3.13 -6.25 9.68
CA ILE A 195 2.89 -7.46 10.45
C ILE A 195 4.18 -8.23 10.61
N GLU A 196 4.70 -8.31 11.83
CA GLU A 196 5.80 -9.23 12.21
C GLU A 196 6.97 -9.29 11.20
N GLY A 197 7.39 -8.15 10.67
CA GLY A 197 8.55 -8.05 9.78
C GLY A 197 8.22 -8.03 8.29
N TYR A 198 6.96 -7.99 7.88
CA TYR A 198 6.55 -7.77 6.50
C TYR A 198 5.41 -6.74 6.40
N LEU A 199 5.16 -6.23 5.22
CA LEU A 199 4.04 -5.36 4.92
C LEU A 199 2.96 -6.14 4.16
N LEU A 200 1.70 -5.93 4.51
CA LEU A 200 0.55 -6.17 3.64
C LEU A 200 0.11 -4.84 3.04
N ALA A 201 -0.25 -4.85 1.76
CA ALA A 201 -0.68 -3.66 1.04
C ALA A 201 -1.84 -3.97 0.10
N ASN A 202 -2.92 -3.20 0.16
CA ASN A 202 -3.93 -3.20 -0.89
C ASN A 202 -3.36 -2.62 -2.19
N VAL A 203 -3.75 -3.20 -3.33
CA VAL A 203 -3.55 -2.60 -4.65
C VAL A 203 -4.88 -2.03 -5.11
N TRP A 204 -4.96 -0.70 -5.25
CA TRP A 204 -6.20 0.01 -5.56
C TRP A 204 -6.86 -0.49 -6.85
N GLU A 205 -8.18 -0.51 -6.88
CA GLU A 205 -9.03 -1.06 -7.96
C GLU A 205 -8.85 -2.56 -8.24
N THR A 206 -8.20 -3.29 -7.33
CA THR A 206 -8.08 -4.76 -7.43
C THR A 206 -8.61 -5.45 -6.18
N ASN A 207 -8.71 -6.78 -6.23
CA ASN A 207 -8.99 -7.62 -5.07
C ASN A 207 -7.70 -8.25 -4.49
N THR A 208 -6.54 -7.62 -4.74
CA THR A 208 -5.24 -8.17 -4.39
C THR A 208 -4.66 -7.45 -3.17
N ILE A 209 -4.14 -8.23 -2.24
CA ILE A 209 -3.24 -7.77 -1.18
C ILE A 209 -1.85 -8.33 -1.48
N LEU A 210 -0.84 -7.46 -1.47
CA LEU A 210 0.56 -7.84 -1.60
C LEU A 210 1.17 -8.12 -0.23
N LYS A 211 2.04 -9.13 -0.16
CA LYS A 211 3.00 -9.30 0.93
C LYS A 211 4.36 -8.81 0.46
N ILE A 212 4.92 -7.82 1.15
CA ILE A 212 6.11 -7.07 0.72
C ILE A 212 7.18 -7.19 1.79
N ASP A 213 8.43 -7.40 1.37
CA ASP A 213 9.60 -7.29 2.22
C ASP A 213 9.91 -5.79 2.47
N PRO A 214 9.86 -5.29 3.71
CA PRO A 214 10.06 -3.87 4.01
C PRO A 214 11.53 -3.41 3.88
N VAL A 215 12.47 -4.32 3.63
CA VAL A 215 13.88 -3.99 3.45
C VAL A 215 14.20 -3.80 1.97
N SER A 216 13.78 -4.74 1.12
CA SER A 216 14.07 -4.73 -0.32
C SER A 216 12.96 -4.10 -1.17
N GLY A 217 11.73 -4.02 -0.67
CA GLY A 217 10.54 -3.64 -1.44
C GLY A 217 10.02 -4.76 -2.34
N HIS A 218 10.63 -5.94 -2.31
CA HIS A 218 10.23 -7.04 -3.18
C HIS A 218 8.91 -7.68 -2.71
N VAL A 219 8.01 -7.97 -3.67
CA VAL A 219 6.75 -8.67 -3.41
C VAL A 219 7.02 -10.15 -3.16
N LEU A 220 6.87 -10.58 -1.92
CA LEU A 220 7.06 -11.97 -1.48
C LEU A 220 5.89 -12.89 -1.87
N GLY A 221 4.71 -12.33 -2.12
CA GLY A 221 3.52 -13.07 -2.50
C GLY A 221 2.30 -12.18 -2.67
N LYS A 222 1.22 -12.77 -3.20
CA LYS A 222 -0.07 -12.11 -3.46
C LYS A 222 -1.20 -12.93 -2.81
N ILE A 223 -2.16 -12.24 -2.21
CA ILE A 223 -3.40 -12.81 -1.67
C ILE A 223 -4.50 -12.30 -2.60
N ASP A 224 -5.22 -13.21 -3.24
CA ASP A 224 -6.34 -12.88 -4.15
C ASP A 224 -7.66 -13.06 -3.40
N LEU A 225 -8.36 -11.97 -3.16
CA LEU A 225 -9.67 -11.91 -2.48
C LEU A 225 -10.83 -11.74 -3.48
N THR A 226 -10.59 -12.07 -4.75
CA THR A 226 -11.62 -12.02 -5.80
C THR A 226 -12.83 -12.88 -5.43
N GLY A 227 -14.03 -12.34 -5.62
CA GLY A 227 -15.28 -13.01 -5.28
C GLY A 227 -15.72 -12.84 -3.82
N LEU A 228 -14.95 -12.16 -2.98
CA LEU A 228 -15.31 -12.02 -1.56
C LEU A 228 -16.64 -11.29 -1.36
N LYS A 229 -16.89 -10.20 -2.09
CA LYS A 229 -18.18 -9.48 -2.06
C LYS A 229 -19.34 -10.36 -2.53
N GLU A 230 -19.15 -10.93 -3.69
CA GLU A 230 -20.17 -11.71 -4.41
C GLU A 230 -20.58 -12.97 -3.65
N ASN A 231 -19.65 -13.58 -2.92
CA ASN A 231 -19.91 -14.80 -2.16
C ASN A 231 -20.54 -14.55 -0.78
N TYR A 232 -20.21 -13.41 -0.14
CA TYR A 232 -20.60 -13.20 1.27
C TYR A 232 -21.67 -12.16 1.51
N PHE A 233 -21.90 -11.22 0.58
CA PHE A 233 -22.96 -10.22 0.70
C PHE A 233 -23.52 -9.77 -0.66
N PRO A 234 -23.89 -10.72 -1.58
CA PRO A 234 -24.33 -10.40 -2.94
C PRO A 234 -25.55 -9.47 -2.97
N ASN A 235 -26.44 -9.63 -2.01
CA ASN A 235 -27.69 -8.83 -1.90
C ASN A 235 -27.48 -7.46 -1.24
N GLN A 236 -26.26 -7.12 -0.82
CA GLN A 236 -25.92 -5.85 -0.19
C GLN A 236 -24.92 -5.05 -1.03
N ILE A 237 -24.57 -5.55 -2.22
CA ILE A 237 -23.78 -4.80 -3.20
C ILE A 237 -24.68 -3.75 -3.83
N ILE A 238 -24.33 -2.49 -3.63
CA ILE A 238 -25.02 -1.35 -4.23
C ILE A 238 -24.13 -0.82 -5.34
N PRO A 239 -24.52 -0.96 -6.64
CA PRO A 239 -23.74 -0.45 -7.77
C PRO A 239 -23.41 1.04 -7.61
N GLY A 240 -22.16 1.42 -7.86
CA GLY A 240 -21.66 2.78 -7.70
C GLY A 240 -21.54 3.26 -6.25
N ARG A 241 -21.77 2.38 -5.25
CA ARG A 241 -21.63 2.69 -3.83
C ARG A 241 -20.76 1.69 -3.08
N THR A 242 -20.99 0.38 -3.23
CA THR A 242 -20.15 -0.66 -2.66
C THR A 242 -18.92 -0.82 -3.56
N GLU A 243 -17.78 -0.36 -3.08
CA GLU A 243 -16.61 -0.20 -3.93
C GLU A 243 -15.54 -1.29 -3.69
N VAL A 244 -14.29 -0.93 -3.85
CA VAL A 244 -13.15 -1.83 -3.89
C VAL A 244 -12.74 -2.31 -2.50
N LEU A 245 -12.02 -3.43 -2.47
CA LEU A 245 -11.28 -3.90 -1.31
C LEU A 245 -10.30 -2.80 -0.86
N ASN A 246 -10.39 -2.37 0.39
CA ASN A 246 -9.43 -1.47 1.03
C ASN A 246 -9.58 -1.52 2.54
N GLY A 247 -8.46 -1.64 3.24
CA GLY A 247 -8.41 -1.75 4.69
C GLY A 247 -7.91 -3.11 5.16
N ILE A 248 -6.75 -3.10 5.82
CA ILE A 248 -6.09 -4.24 6.46
C ILE A 248 -5.77 -3.83 7.88
N ALA A 249 -6.10 -4.66 8.87
CA ALA A 249 -5.72 -4.41 10.24
C ALA A 249 -5.21 -5.68 10.92
N TYR A 250 -4.20 -5.55 11.77
CA TYR A 250 -3.63 -6.65 12.51
C TYR A 250 -3.77 -6.45 14.01
N ASP A 251 -4.35 -7.42 14.69
CA ASP A 251 -4.33 -7.49 16.15
C ASP A 251 -3.13 -8.33 16.62
N SER A 252 -2.07 -7.68 17.01
CA SER A 252 -0.84 -8.34 17.47
C SER A 252 -1.05 -9.17 18.75
N SER A 253 -2.06 -8.87 19.55
CA SER A 253 -2.36 -9.61 20.78
C SER A 253 -3.02 -10.97 20.54
N THR A 254 -3.82 -11.06 19.47
CA THR A 254 -4.56 -12.28 19.09
C THR A 254 -4.07 -12.89 17.78
N LYS A 255 -3.11 -12.24 17.10
CA LYS A 255 -2.55 -12.65 15.79
C LYS A 255 -3.61 -12.74 14.68
N ARG A 256 -4.60 -11.88 14.72
CA ARG A 256 -5.71 -11.85 13.76
C ARG A 256 -5.52 -10.77 12.74
N ILE A 257 -5.79 -11.11 11.49
CA ILE A 257 -5.79 -10.17 10.36
C ILE A 257 -7.24 -9.91 9.97
N TYR A 258 -7.58 -8.64 9.83
CA TYR A 258 -8.90 -8.19 9.39
C TYR A 258 -8.78 -7.47 8.05
N VAL A 259 -9.77 -7.70 7.17
CA VAL A 259 -9.88 -7.00 5.89
C VAL A 259 -11.31 -6.56 5.63
N THR A 260 -11.45 -5.43 4.95
CA THR A 260 -12.74 -4.90 4.54
C THR A 260 -12.62 -4.18 3.19
N GLY A 261 -13.61 -3.41 2.80
CA GLY A 261 -13.57 -2.56 1.62
C GLY A 261 -14.44 -1.32 1.78
N LYS A 262 -14.31 -0.40 0.84
CA LYS A 262 -15.02 0.88 0.84
C LYS A 262 -16.53 0.64 0.80
N ARG A 263 -17.20 1.03 1.89
CA ARG A 263 -18.65 0.85 2.11
C ARG A 263 -19.14 -0.61 2.11
N TRP A 264 -18.23 -1.53 2.46
CA TRP A 264 -18.63 -2.92 2.64
C TRP A 264 -19.43 -3.10 3.93
N PRO A 265 -20.46 -3.99 3.94
CA PRO A 265 -21.25 -4.29 5.14
C PRO A 265 -20.56 -5.30 6.07
N LYS A 266 -19.37 -5.80 5.68
CA LYS A 266 -18.65 -6.86 6.38
C LYS A 266 -17.19 -6.51 6.60
N LEU A 267 -16.70 -6.85 7.80
CA LEU A 267 -15.30 -6.99 8.15
C LEU A 267 -14.99 -8.48 8.23
N PHE A 268 -13.95 -8.94 7.57
CA PHE A 268 -13.56 -10.35 7.55
C PHE A 268 -12.31 -10.57 8.38
N GLU A 269 -12.34 -11.56 9.28
CA GLU A 269 -11.13 -12.11 9.89
C GLU A 269 -10.58 -13.20 8.98
N ILE A 270 -9.32 -13.05 8.54
CA ILE A 270 -8.66 -14.01 7.66
C ILE A 270 -7.45 -14.64 8.34
N ARG A 271 -7.10 -15.85 7.91
CA ARG A 271 -5.83 -16.53 8.24
C ARG A 271 -5.09 -16.80 6.95
N LEU A 272 -3.80 -16.54 6.96
CA LEU A 272 -2.90 -16.86 5.83
C LEU A 272 -2.26 -18.22 6.09
N ASP A 273 -2.17 -19.05 5.02
CA ASP A 273 -1.57 -20.39 5.04
C ASP A 273 -0.07 -20.34 4.68
#